data_5b2abb910f8763c26724ccf1740d57e8
#
_entry.id   5b2abb910f8763c26724ccf1740d57e8
#
_cell.length_a   1.000
_cell.length_b   1.000
_cell.length_c   1.000
_cell.angle_alpha   90.00
_cell.angle_beta   90.00
_cell.angle_gamma   90.00
#
_symmetry.space_group_name_H-M   'P 1'
#
loop_
_entity.id
_entity.type
_entity.pdbx_description
1 polymer ?
#
loop_
_entity_poly.entity_id
_entity_poly.type
_entity_poly.pdbx_seq_one_letter_code
_entity_poly.pdbx_strand_id
1 'polypeptide(L)'
;YTTLVIGFVRLKGNKLILPYSNSFKKTHKAVEITIPPILLDKKVKEIRIIPKADARFFEIQYIYEAECIQRNLNITNALALDLGINNLVTGVSSKGETFIIDGRRLKSINQWFNKKNARLQSIKDKQHFGKKTTNRQKALARRRNNKINDYMNKTARKVIDYCIDHDVGTLVVGYNET
;
A
#
# COMPACT_ATOMS: atom_id res chain seq x y z
N TYR A 1 9.25 -13.52 -3.71
CA TYR A 1 9.67 -12.74 -2.54
C TYR A 1 10.39 -13.65 -1.55
N THR A 2 11.23 -13.03 -0.69
CA THR A 2 11.94 -13.75 0.37
C THR A 2 11.40 -13.28 1.71
N THR A 3 11.06 -14.23 2.57
CA THR A 3 10.64 -14.00 3.95
C THR A 3 11.78 -14.35 4.89
N LEU A 4 12.06 -13.46 5.83
CA LEU A 4 13.07 -13.65 6.88
C LEU A 4 12.38 -13.55 8.23
N VAL A 5 12.42 -14.62 9.01
CA VAL A 5 11.98 -14.61 10.40
C VAL A 5 13.06 -13.94 11.24
N ILE A 6 12.68 -13.14 12.22
CA ILE A 6 13.63 -12.34 13.04
C ILE A 6 14.72 -13.16 13.71
N GLY A 7 14.48 -14.41 14.08
CA GLY A 7 15.51 -15.29 14.66
C GLY A 7 16.74 -15.50 13.77
N PHE A 8 16.64 -15.28 12.47
CA PHE A 8 17.73 -15.41 11.49
C PHE A 8 18.41 -14.09 11.12
N VAL A 9 17.90 -12.98 11.62
CA VAL A 9 18.40 -11.64 11.27
C VAL A 9 19.13 -11.04 12.47
N ARG A 10 20.36 -10.55 12.24
CA ARG A 10 21.10 -9.85 13.27
C ARG A 10 20.68 -8.39 13.34
N LEU A 11 20.27 -7.97 14.53
CA LEU A 11 20.05 -6.56 14.86
C LEU A 11 21.34 -5.98 15.44
N LYS A 12 21.81 -4.86 14.87
CA LYS A 12 22.94 -4.09 15.40
C LYS A 12 22.50 -2.63 15.53
N GLY A 13 22.07 -2.25 16.74
CA GLY A 13 21.43 -0.96 16.96
C GLY A 13 20.14 -0.84 16.13
N ASN A 14 20.04 0.21 15.31
CA ASN A 14 18.92 0.43 14.41
C ASN A 14 19.11 -0.20 13.00
N LYS A 15 20.13 -1.06 12.84
CA LYS A 15 20.45 -1.71 11.58
C LYS A 15 20.13 -3.19 11.63
N LEU A 16 19.56 -3.66 10.54
CA LEU A 16 19.23 -5.03 10.27
C LEU A 16 20.26 -5.58 9.29
N ILE A 17 20.97 -6.64 9.67
CA ILE A 17 21.98 -7.29 8.83
C ILE A 17 21.35 -8.54 8.23
N LEU A 18 21.23 -8.58 6.89
CA LEU A 18 20.67 -9.73 6.20
C LEU A 18 21.59 -10.97 6.32
N PRO A 19 21.02 -12.17 6.49
CA PRO A 19 21.80 -13.40 6.47
C PRO A 19 22.26 -13.75 5.04
N TYR A 20 23.52 -14.14 4.90
CA TYR A 20 24.09 -14.59 3.64
C TYR A 20 24.81 -15.92 3.82
N SER A 21 24.96 -16.66 2.71
CA SER A 21 25.83 -17.82 2.67
C SER A 21 27.29 -17.42 2.92
N ASN A 22 28.08 -18.35 3.44
CA ASN A 22 29.50 -18.11 3.70
C ASN A 22 30.30 -17.82 2.41
N SER A 23 29.90 -18.38 1.28
CA SER A 23 30.49 -18.10 -0.03
C SER A 23 30.22 -16.66 -0.47
N PHE A 24 29.01 -16.15 -0.27
CA PHE A 24 28.64 -14.79 -0.63
C PHE A 24 29.38 -13.75 0.24
N LYS A 25 29.57 -14.03 1.53
CA LYS A 25 30.31 -13.15 2.45
C LYS A 25 31.77 -12.93 2.05
N LYS A 26 32.40 -13.88 1.34
CA LYS A 26 33.79 -13.74 0.88
C LYS A 26 33.96 -12.71 -0.22
N THR A 27 32.93 -12.48 -1.00
CA THR A 27 32.98 -11.65 -2.23
C THR A 27 32.16 -10.37 -2.12
N HIS A 28 31.21 -10.30 -1.19
CA HIS A 28 30.27 -9.17 -1.07
C HIS A 28 30.21 -8.65 0.37
N LYS A 29 30.04 -7.34 0.49
CA LYS A 29 29.80 -6.68 1.78
C LYS A 29 28.41 -7.06 2.30
N ALA A 30 28.24 -7.06 3.63
CA ALA A 30 26.94 -7.26 4.24
C ALA A 30 25.95 -6.15 3.79
N VAL A 31 24.72 -6.55 3.45
CA VAL A 31 23.65 -5.58 3.23
C VAL A 31 23.03 -5.23 4.57
N GLU A 32 23.16 -3.98 4.94
CA GLU A 32 22.56 -3.41 6.14
C GLU A 32 21.35 -2.57 5.74
N ILE A 33 20.24 -2.77 6.45
CA ILE A 33 19.00 -2.04 6.25
C ILE A 33 18.71 -1.27 7.53
N THR A 34 18.57 0.05 7.42
CA THR A 34 18.17 0.88 8.56
C THR A 34 16.69 0.67 8.86
N ILE A 35 16.37 0.32 10.10
CA ILE A 35 14.98 0.17 10.56
C ILE A 35 14.36 1.57 10.68
N PRO A 36 13.15 1.79 10.14
CA PRO A 36 12.44 3.05 10.32
C PRO A 36 12.24 3.37 11.81
N PRO A 37 12.41 4.63 12.24
CA PRO A 37 12.30 5.00 13.66
C PRO A 37 10.98 4.58 14.32
N ILE A 38 9.87 4.60 13.57
CA ILE A 38 8.53 4.19 14.03
C ILE A 38 8.44 2.70 14.45
N LEU A 39 9.45 1.89 14.09
CA LEU A 39 9.50 0.45 14.38
C LEU A 39 10.50 0.10 15.47
N LEU A 40 11.24 1.07 16.01
CA LEU A 40 12.29 0.79 17.00
C LEU A 40 11.72 0.28 18.33
N ASP A 41 10.51 0.69 18.67
CA ASP A 41 9.73 0.26 19.85
C ASP A 41 8.81 -0.93 19.59
N LYS A 42 8.75 -1.44 18.33
CA LYS A 42 7.85 -2.51 17.95
C LYS A 42 8.55 -3.87 17.96
N LYS A 43 7.81 -4.89 18.37
CA LYS A 43 8.27 -6.27 18.31
C LYS A 43 8.10 -6.80 16.89
N VAL A 44 9.09 -6.55 16.03
CA VAL A 44 9.10 -7.08 14.67
C VAL A 44 9.23 -8.59 14.70
N LYS A 45 8.34 -9.30 13.99
CA LYS A 45 8.28 -10.77 13.91
C LYS A 45 8.91 -11.30 12.62
N GLU A 46 8.66 -10.59 11.53
CA GLU A 46 9.01 -11.06 10.20
C GLU A 46 9.35 -9.87 9.30
N ILE A 47 10.27 -10.10 8.37
CA ILE A 47 10.63 -9.13 7.34
C ILE A 47 10.46 -9.79 5.99
N ARG A 48 9.71 -9.16 5.10
CA ARG A 48 9.51 -9.58 3.72
C ARG A 48 10.26 -8.66 2.78
N ILE A 49 11.05 -9.25 1.89
CA ILE A 49 11.76 -8.52 0.85
C ILE A 49 11.13 -8.89 -0.49
N ILE A 50 10.47 -7.93 -1.10
CA ILE A 50 9.68 -8.12 -2.31
C ILE A 50 10.38 -7.41 -3.47
N PRO A 51 10.89 -8.13 -4.47
CA PRO A 51 11.47 -7.50 -5.65
C PRO A 51 10.37 -6.79 -6.46
N LYS A 52 10.67 -5.59 -6.92
CA LYS A 52 9.81 -4.76 -7.77
C LYS A 52 10.54 -4.37 -9.05
N ALA A 53 9.77 -4.21 -10.14
CA ALA A 53 10.29 -3.75 -11.43
C ALA A 53 11.52 -4.55 -11.91
N ASP A 54 11.40 -5.89 -11.95
CA ASP A 54 12.46 -6.83 -12.31
C ASP A 54 13.69 -6.71 -11.38
N ALA A 55 13.45 -6.67 -10.07
CA ALA A 55 14.46 -6.57 -9.01
C ALA A 55 15.36 -5.31 -9.08
N ARG A 56 14.90 -4.24 -9.74
CA ARG A 56 15.62 -2.95 -9.74
C ARG A 56 15.58 -2.22 -8.41
N PHE A 57 14.55 -2.48 -7.62
CA PHE A 57 14.41 -2.03 -6.25
C PHE A 57 13.62 -3.07 -5.46
N PHE A 58 13.71 -2.98 -4.16
CA PHE A 58 13.05 -3.90 -3.25
C PHE A 58 12.15 -3.12 -2.30
N GLU A 59 10.97 -3.65 -2.07
CA GLU A 59 10.09 -3.22 -1.01
C GLU A 59 10.37 -4.08 0.21
N ILE A 60 10.57 -3.44 1.35
CA ILE A 60 10.79 -4.12 2.62
C ILE A 60 9.55 -3.92 3.46
N GLN A 61 8.89 -5.03 3.81
CA GLN A 61 7.74 -5.05 4.68
C GLN A 61 8.16 -5.58 6.05
N TYR A 62 7.81 -4.85 7.09
CA TYR A 62 8.02 -5.25 8.47
C TYR A 62 6.70 -5.68 9.06
N ILE A 63 6.62 -6.94 9.50
CA ILE A 63 5.46 -7.49 10.20
C ILE A 63 5.78 -7.45 11.70
N TYR A 64 5.01 -6.73 12.45
CA TYR A 64 5.21 -6.54 13.88
C TYR A 64 3.93 -6.81 14.67
N GLU A 65 4.11 -7.13 15.93
CA GLU A 65 3.02 -7.30 16.87
C GLU A 65 2.52 -5.93 17.34
N ALA A 66 1.22 -5.73 17.25
CA ALA A 66 0.57 -4.53 17.77
C ALA A 66 -0.61 -4.93 18.64
N GLU A 67 -0.80 -4.22 19.73
CA GLU A 67 -1.99 -4.37 20.56
C GLU A 67 -3.21 -3.82 19.79
N CYS A 68 -4.32 -4.53 19.89
CA CYS A 68 -5.60 -4.10 19.38
C CYS A 68 -6.22 -3.10 20.37
N ILE A 69 -6.38 -1.85 19.95
CA ILE A 69 -7.07 -0.86 20.76
C ILE A 69 -8.56 -1.03 20.54
N GLN A 70 -9.24 -1.61 21.52
CA GLN A 70 -10.71 -1.68 21.55
C GLN A 70 -11.27 -0.30 21.93
N ARG A 71 -12.15 0.22 21.08
CA ARG A 71 -12.84 1.50 21.32
C ARG A 71 -14.32 1.24 21.54
N ASN A 72 -14.78 0.53 22.44
CA ASN A 72 -16.16 0.21 22.83
C ASN A 72 -17.25 1.07 22.13
N LEU A 73 -17.25 1.11 20.80
CA LEU A 73 -18.19 1.87 19.99
C LEU A 73 -19.58 1.22 20.06
N ASN A 74 -20.61 2.04 19.93
CA ASN A 74 -21.98 1.58 19.99
C ASN A 74 -22.35 0.75 18.75
N ILE A 75 -22.56 -0.55 18.94
CA ILE A 75 -22.88 -1.50 17.86
C ILE A 75 -24.26 -1.25 17.22
N THR A 76 -25.18 -0.53 17.91
CA THR A 76 -26.49 -0.18 17.34
C THR A 76 -26.40 0.99 16.36
N ASN A 77 -25.36 1.81 16.45
CA ASN A 77 -25.05 2.82 15.46
C ASN A 77 -24.39 2.17 14.25
N ALA A 78 -25.02 2.26 13.11
CA ALA A 78 -24.55 1.67 11.87
C ALA A 78 -24.19 2.73 10.81
N LEU A 79 -23.18 2.45 10.01
CA LEU A 79 -22.81 3.20 8.81
C LEU A 79 -22.88 2.27 7.60
N ALA A 80 -23.77 2.57 6.66
CA ALA A 80 -23.81 1.88 5.38
C ALA A 80 -22.95 2.61 4.34
N LEU A 81 -22.12 1.85 3.61
CA LEU A 81 -21.24 2.35 2.55
C LEU A 81 -21.64 1.74 1.20
N ASP A 82 -21.84 2.60 0.22
CA ASP A 82 -21.88 2.24 -1.19
C ASP A 82 -20.55 2.63 -1.86
N LEU A 83 -19.94 1.68 -2.58
CA LEU A 83 -18.66 1.87 -3.27
C LEU A 83 -18.89 2.10 -4.77
N GLY A 84 -18.39 3.21 -5.27
CA GLY A 84 -18.59 3.59 -6.66
C GLY A 84 -17.34 4.16 -7.33
N ILE A 85 -17.48 4.50 -8.62
CA ILE A 85 -16.36 5.02 -9.42
C ILE A 85 -16.32 6.56 -9.37
N ASN A 86 -17.47 7.22 -9.45
CA ASN A 86 -17.57 8.68 -9.39
C ASN A 86 -17.55 9.19 -7.96
N ASN A 87 -18.37 8.58 -7.13
CA ASN A 87 -18.33 8.69 -5.69
C ASN A 87 -17.62 7.43 -5.18
N LEU A 88 -16.39 7.58 -4.71
CA LEU A 88 -15.59 6.43 -4.27
C LEU A 88 -16.26 5.73 -3.09
N VAL A 89 -16.82 6.53 -2.18
CA VAL A 89 -17.62 6.06 -1.06
C VAL A 89 -18.79 7.02 -0.88
N THR A 90 -19.99 6.48 -0.80
CA THR A 90 -21.16 7.19 -0.28
C THR A 90 -21.54 6.54 1.04
N GLY A 91 -21.55 7.31 2.13
CA GLY A 91 -21.87 6.82 3.47
C GLY A 91 -23.20 7.38 3.97
N VAL A 92 -23.99 6.53 4.62
CA VAL A 92 -25.25 6.89 5.29
C VAL A 92 -25.26 6.27 6.69
N SER A 93 -25.34 7.10 7.72
CA SER A 93 -25.43 6.64 9.10
C SER A 93 -26.87 6.29 9.49
N SER A 94 -27.04 5.44 10.50
CA SER A 94 -28.37 5.15 11.10
C SER A 94 -29.04 6.39 11.71
N LYS A 95 -28.29 7.47 11.94
CA LYS A 95 -28.78 8.75 12.42
C LYS A 95 -29.23 9.69 11.28
N GLY A 96 -29.14 9.25 10.02
CA GLY A 96 -29.52 10.04 8.84
C GLY A 96 -28.41 10.95 8.30
N GLU A 97 -27.23 10.98 8.90
CA GLU A 97 -26.09 11.74 8.38
C GLU A 97 -25.50 11.07 7.14
N THR A 98 -25.08 11.87 6.17
CA THR A 98 -24.52 11.38 4.92
C THR A 98 -23.21 12.05 4.58
N PHE A 99 -22.32 11.34 3.89
CA PHE A 99 -21.12 11.93 3.30
C PHE A 99 -20.75 11.26 1.98
N ILE A 100 -19.97 11.98 1.18
CA ILE A 100 -19.44 11.46 -0.09
C ILE A 100 -17.93 11.68 -0.13
N ILE A 101 -17.19 10.66 -0.54
CA ILE A 101 -15.77 10.76 -0.88
C ILE A 101 -15.64 10.67 -2.40
N ASP A 102 -15.07 11.69 -3.02
CA ASP A 102 -14.98 11.86 -4.46
C ASP A 102 -14.05 10.79 -5.11
N GLY A 103 -14.56 10.07 -6.10
CA GLY A 103 -13.79 9.12 -6.91
C GLY A 103 -13.16 9.73 -8.17
N ARG A 104 -13.56 10.94 -8.60
CA ARG A 104 -13.09 11.60 -9.84
C ARG A 104 -11.59 11.82 -9.84
N ARG A 105 -10.97 11.98 -8.65
CA ARG A 105 -9.51 12.09 -8.52
C ARG A 105 -8.81 10.83 -9.03
N LEU A 106 -9.33 9.63 -8.74
CA LEU A 106 -8.78 8.37 -9.25
C LEU A 106 -8.94 8.26 -10.77
N LYS A 107 -10.08 8.69 -11.31
CA LYS A 107 -10.28 8.79 -12.76
C LYS A 107 -9.24 9.70 -13.40
N SER A 108 -9.02 10.88 -12.86
CA SER A 108 -8.02 11.85 -13.36
C SER A 108 -6.60 11.25 -13.33
N ILE A 109 -6.22 10.54 -12.27
CA ILE A 109 -4.92 9.84 -12.17
C ILE A 109 -4.81 8.78 -13.29
N ASN A 110 -5.86 7.99 -13.52
CA ASN A 110 -5.87 6.96 -14.56
C ASN A 110 -5.81 7.57 -15.96
N GLN A 111 -6.58 8.62 -16.24
CA GLN A 111 -6.55 9.33 -17.52
C GLN A 111 -5.17 9.91 -17.82
N TRP A 112 -4.56 10.57 -16.82
CA TRP A 112 -3.19 11.06 -16.94
C TRP A 112 -2.21 9.93 -17.24
N PHE A 113 -2.30 8.80 -16.53
CA PHE A 113 -1.47 7.63 -16.76
C PHE A 113 -1.66 7.09 -18.19
N ASN A 114 -2.90 6.89 -18.64
CA ASN A 114 -3.20 6.35 -19.94
C ASN A 114 -2.63 7.24 -21.06
N LYS A 115 -2.84 8.58 -20.97
CA LYS A 115 -2.29 9.54 -21.93
C LYS A 115 -0.76 9.49 -22.00
N LYS A 116 -0.08 9.45 -20.86
CA LYS A 116 1.39 9.38 -20.79
C LYS A 116 1.92 8.03 -21.28
N ASN A 117 1.26 6.93 -20.90
CA ASN A 117 1.66 5.59 -21.32
C ASN A 117 1.48 5.37 -22.82
N ALA A 118 0.38 5.87 -23.41
CA ALA A 118 0.15 5.82 -24.85
C ALA A 118 1.26 6.56 -25.63
N ARG A 119 1.70 7.74 -25.14
CA ARG A 119 2.83 8.46 -25.75
C ARG A 119 4.13 7.65 -25.67
N LEU A 120 4.44 7.03 -24.53
CA LEU A 120 5.62 6.19 -24.38
C LEU A 120 5.53 4.94 -25.26
N GLN A 121 4.34 4.37 -25.40
CA GLN A 121 4.11 3.23 -26.29
C GLN A 121 4.37 3.60 -27.75
N SER A 122 3.82 4.72 -28.23
CA SER A 122 4.06 5.21 -29.60
C SER A 122 5.54 5.43 -29.90
N ILE A 123 6.30 6.00 -28.96
CA ILE A 123 7.75 6.17 -29.13
C ILE A 123 8.45 4.80 -29.21
N LYS A 124 8.06 3.87 -28.34
CA LYS A 124 8.61 2.52 -28.33
C LYS A 124 8.36 1.77 -29.65
N ASP A 125 7.15 1.90 -30.18
CA ASP A 125 6.75 1.24 -31.44
C ASP A 125 7.54 1.79 -32.62
N LYS A 126 7.74 3.13 -32.68
CA LYS A 126 8.58 3.77 -33.71
C LYS A 126 10.05 3.35 -33.65
N GLN A 127 10.54 3.02 -32.46
CA GLN A 127 11.92 2.57 -32.25
C GLN A 127 12.10 1.06 -32.41
N HIS A 128 11.04 0.32 -32.77
CA HIS A 128 11.04 -1.14 -32.88
C HIS A 128 11.60 -1.87 -31.65
N PHE A 129 11.39 -1.32 -30.46
CA PHE A 129 11.98 -1.80 -29.19
C PHE A 129 11.43 -3.15 -28.71
N GLY A 130 10.54 -3.77 -29.48
CA GLY A 130 9.93 -5.05 -29.15
C GLY A 130 8.81 -4.96 -28.10
N LYS A 131 8.36 -6.13 -27.60
CA LYS A 131 7.18 -6.22 -26.71
C LYS A 131 7.42 -5.86 -25.25
N LYS A 132 8.68 -5.81 -24.78
CA LYS A 132 9.01 -5.59 -23.36
C LYS A 132 8.64 -4.17 -22.92
N THR A 133 8.11 -4.05 -21.72
CA THR A 133 7.80 -2.77 -21.07
C THR A 133 9.10 -1.98 -20.78
N THR A 134 9.14 -0.72 -21.17
CA THR A 134 10.31 0.13 -20.93
C THR A 134 10.42 0.56 -19.47
N ASN A 135 11.62 0.97 -19.05
CA ASN A 135 11.85 1.46 -17.70
C ASN A 135 11.02 2.71 -17.37
N ARG A 136 10.81 3.58 -18.36
CA ARG A 136 9.94 4.76 -18.20
C ARG A 136 8.50 4.37 -17.98
N GLN A 137 7.98 3.38 -18.69
CA GLN A 137 6.63 2.86 -18.49
C GLN A 137 6.48 2.21 -17.11
N LYS A 138 7.47 1.41 -16.65
CA LYS A 138 7.49 0.81 -15.31
C LYS A 138 7.49 1.90 -14.20
N ALA A 139 8.30 2.93 -14.35
CA ALA A 139 8.33 4.05 -13.42
C ALA A 139 7.00 4.83 -13.38
N LEU A 140 6.38 5.04 -14.56
CA LEU A 140 5.09 5.69 -14.68
C LEU A 140 3.98 4.88 -13.99
N ALA A 141 3.94 3.56 -14.22
CA ALA A 141 2.98 2.66 -13.58
C ALA A 141 3.14 2.66 -12.05
N ARG A 142 4.38 2.59 -11.53
CA ARG A 142 4.65 2.70 -10.10
C ARG A 142 4.13 4.01 -9.53
N ARG A 143 4.41 5.15 -10.18
CA ARG A 143 3.93 6.46 -9.72
C ARG A 143 2.41 6.55 -9.68
N ARG A 144 1.74 5.98 -10.69
CA ARG A 144 0.27 5.87 -10.70
C ARG A 144 -0.23 5.03 -9.55
N ASN A 145 0.32 3.82 -9.35
CA ASN A 145 -0.11 2.91 -8.29
C ASN A 145 0.09 3.52 -6.89
N ASN A 146 1.22 4.18 -6.65
CA ASN A 146 1.47 4.86 -5.37
C ASN A 146 0.43 5.95 -5.09
N LYS A 147 0.05 6.75 -6.11
CA LYS A 147 -0.99 7.78 -5.94
C LYS A 147 -2.37 7.18 -5.66
N ILE A 148 -2.71 6.06 -6.30
CA ILE A 148 -3.97 5.36 -6.06
C ILE A 148 -3.98 4.78 -4.64
N ASN A 149 -2.93 4.05 -4.25
CA ASN A 149 -2.83 3.45 -2.93
C ASN A 149 -2.87 4.51 -1.81
N ASP A 150 -2.18 5.64 -1.98
CA ASP A 150 -2.25 6.77 -1.03
C ASP A 150 -3.68 7.29 -0.89
N TYR A 151 -4.39 7.47 -2.00
CA TYR A 151 -5.77 7.95 -1.96
C TYR A 151 -6.71 6.94 -1.32
N MET A 152 -6.58 5.65 -1.66
CA MET A 152 -7.40 4.57 -1.07
C MET A 152 -7.16 4.45 0.45
N ASN A 153 -5.91 4.47 0.89
CA ASN A 153 -5.57 4.40 2.31
C ASN A 153 -6.13 5.61 3.08
N LYS A 154 -6.03 6.82 2.51
CA LYS A 154 -6.61 8.02 3.09
C LYS A 154 -8.14 7.96 3.14
N THR A 155 -8.77 7.37 2.14
CA THR A 155 -10.22 7.16 2.12
C THR A 155 -10.65 6.19 3.22
N ALA A 156 -9.99 5.03 3.32
CA ALA A 156 -10.26 4.06 4.39
C ALA A 156 -10.08 4.70 5.79
N ARG A 157 -9.01 5.46 5.97
CA ARG A 157 -8.76 6.17 7.23
C ARG A 157 -9.87 7.16 7.57
N LYS A 158 -10.36 7.94 6.60
CA LYS A 158 -11.48 8.88 6.81
C LYS A 158 -12.76 8.18 7.24
N VAL A 159 -13.06 7.00 6.66
CA VAL A 159 -14.22 6.22 7.07
C VAL A 159 -14.08 5.73 8.51
N ILE A 160 -12.90 5.24 8.88
CA ILE A 160 -12.61 4.79 10.25
C ILE A 160 -12.71 5.97 11.23
N ASP A 161 -12.13 7.11 10.90
CA ASP A 161 -12.21 8.31 11.76
C ASP A 161 -13.67 8.76 11.93
N TYR A 162 -14.48 8.77 10.85
CA TYR A 162 -15.90 9.05 10.94
C TYR A 162 -16.62 8.08 11.89
N CYS A 163 -16.34 6.77 11.82
CA CYS A 163 -16.94 5.80 12.73
C CYS A 163 -16.57 6.08 14.20
N ILE A 164 -15.32 6.46 14.46
CA ILE A 164 -14.85 6.79 15.81
C ILE A 164 -15.51 8.07 16.33
N ASP A 165 -15.55 9.12 15.50
CA ASP A 165 -16.06 10.43 15.89
C ASP A 165 -17.57 10.45 16.12
N HIS A 166 -18.32 9.52 15.47
CA HIS A 166 -19.79 9.43 15.56
C HIS A 166 -20.28 8.23 16.38
N ASP A 167 -19.37 7.55 17.09
CA ASP A 167 -19.67 6.36 17.91
C ASP A 167 -20.40 5.26 17.11
N VAL A 168 -19.89 4.96 15.90
CA VAL A 168 -20.43 3.94 15.00
C VAL A 168 -19.68 2.63 15.21
N GLY A 169 -20.34 1.62 15.77
CA GLY A 169 -19.78 0.30 16.02
C GLY A 169 -20.03 -0.73 14.91
N THR A 170 -20.96 -0.45 13.99
CA THR A 170 -21.30 -1.38 12.90
C THR A 170 -21.07 -0.72 11.54
N LEU A 171 -20.24 -1.36 10.69
CA LEU A 171 -19.98 -0.93 9.33
C LEU A 171 -20.57 -1.95 8.34
N VAL A 172 -21.48 -1.48 7.48
CA VAL A 172 -22.09 -2.29 6.42
C VAL A 172 -21.55 -1.82 5.07
N VAL A 173 -20.90 -2.70 4.32
CA VAL A 173 -20.34 -2.36 3.01
C VAL A 173 -21.11 -3.10 1.93
N GLY A 174 -21.67 -2.36 0.97
CA GLY A 174 -22.30 -2.94 -0.21
C GLY A 174 -21.26 -3.69 -1.04
N TYR A 175 -21.49 -4.98 -1.29
CA TYR A 175 -20.67 -5.82 -2.14
C TYR A 175 -21.48 -6.25 -3.36
N ASN A 176 -21.02 -5.89 -4.55
CA ASN A 176 -21.57 -6.34 -5.81
C ASN A 176 -20.74 -7.52 -6.32
N GLU A 177 -21.31 -8.71 -6.30
CA GLU A 177 -20.76 -9.84 -7.06
C GLU A 177 -20.96 -9.55 -8.55
N THR A 178 -19.89 -9.26 -9.29
CA THR A 178 -19.85 -9.18 -10.77
C THR A 178 -19.18 -10.40 -11.35
#